data_c0f71efb7f774d626977a3ae6bb17d7f
#
_entry.id   c0f71efb7f774d626977a3ae6bb17d7f
#
_cell.length_a   1.000
_cell.length_b   1.000
_cell.length_c   1.000
_cell.angle_alpha   90.00
_cell.angle_beta   90.00
_cell.angle_gamma   90.00
#
_symmetry.space_group_name_H-M   'P 1'
#
loop_
_entity.id
_entity.type
_entity.pdbx_description
1 polymer ?
#
loop_
_entity_poly.entity_id
_entity_poly.type
_entity_poly.pdbx_seq_one_letter_code
_entity_poly.pdbx_strand_id
1 'polypeptide(L)'
;MFDYKDAQFYTDYFSSLEGFSVLEEFNVSENKDEKNLYVGSIEVLHTIHPLILRVEIPFMFPHAKLVFRTKSLSGYPHLIHTGKVNYGDWFCLNTPFAETPEEQLKQEITRLKEWISHQMREDLPPVVRSKLH
;
A
#
# COMPACT_ATOMS: atom_id res chain seq x y z
N MET A 1 -21.22 1.33 8.25
CA MET A 1 -20.67 0.18 8.99
C MET A 1 -19.35 -0.26 8.36
N PHE A 2 -18.37 -0.59 9.18
CA PHE A 2 -17.09 -1.06 8.70
C PHE A 2 -17.18 -2.54 8.28
N ASP A 3 -17.05 -2.82 7.00
CA ASP A 3 -17.18 -4.18 6.46
C ASP A 3 -15.88 -4.60 5.77
N TYR A 4 -14.91 -5.04 6.57
CA TYR A 4 -13.58 -5.41 6.08
C TYR A 4 -13.54 -6.72 5.27
N LYS A 5 -14.69 -7.38 5.12
CA LYS A 5 -14.82 -8.61 4.31
C LYS A 5 -15.51 -8.36 2.97
N ASP A 6 -15.58 -7.11 2.55
CA ASP A 6 -16.23 -6.73 1.29
C ASP A 6 -15.26 -5.92 0.43
N ALA A 7 -15.00 -6.40 -0.78
CA ALA A 7 -14.10 -5.71 -1.71
C ALA A 7 -14.59 -4.28 -2.03
N GLN A 8 -15.90 -4.10 -2.18
CA GLN A 8 -16.47 -2.78 -2.47
C GLN A 8 -16.20 -1.80 -1.34
N PHE A 9 -16.20 -2.26 -0.11
CA PHE A 9 -15.85 -1.42 1.03
C PHE A 9 -14.46 -0.78 0.85
N TYR A 10 -13.48 -1.56 0.41
CA TYR A 10 -12.12 -1.03 0.25
C TYR A 10 -12.03 -0.05 -0.91
N THR A 11 -12.76 -0.29 -2.01
CA THR A 11 -12.84 0.67 -3.10
C THR A 11 -13.39 2.01 -2.59
N ASP A 12 -14.48 1.97 -1.84
CA ASP A 12 -15.10 3.17 -1.29
C ASP A 12 -14.19 3.85 -0.26
N TYR A 13 -13.56 3.06 0.59
CA TYR A 13 -12.67 3.58 1.63
C TYR A 13 -11.49 4.35 1.03
N PHE A 14 -10.75 3.73 0.11
CA PHE A 14 -9.61 4.39 -0.52
C PHE A 14 -10.02 5.57 -1.39
N SER A 15 -11.20 5.51 -2.03
CA SER A 15 -11.72 6.63 -2.80
C SER A 15 -12.04 7.85 -1.94
N SER A 16 -12.36 7.65 -0.67
CA SER A 16 -12.71 8.74 0.25
C SER A 16 -11.50 9.37 0.93
N LEU A 17 -10.32 8.76 0.83
CA LEU A 17 -9.12 9.29 1.48
C LEU A 17 -8.54 10.45 0.70
N GLU A 18 -8.27 11.55 1.40
CA GLU A 18 -7.62 12.70 0.80
C GLU A 18 -6.22 12.36 0.30
N GLY A 19 -5.91 12.75 -0.92
CA GLY A 19 -4.62 12.49 -1.55
C GLY A 19 -4.52 11.14 -2.21
N PHE A 20 -5.57 10.33 -2.19
CA PHE A 20 -5.59 9.00 -2.82
C PHE A 20 -6.67 8.96 -3.90
N SER A 21 -6.40 8.20 -4.95
CA SER A 21 -7.38 7.93 -6.01
C SER A 21 -7.34 6.43 -6.33
N VAL A 22 -8.51 5.82 -6.49
CA VAL A 22 -8.56 4.41 -6.88
C VAL A 22 -8.43 4.34 -8.40
N LEU A 23 -7.44 3.61 -8.88
CA LEU A 23 -7.21 3.36 -10.31
C LEU A 23 -7.90 2.09 -10.76
N GLU A 24 -7.78 1.04 -9.97
CA GLU A 24 -8.46 -0.23 -10.21
C GLU A 24 -9.24 -0.60 -8.96
N GLU A 25 -10.54 -0.88 -9.14
CA GLU A 25 -11.41 -1.26 -8.04
C GLU A 25 -10.91 -2.55 -7.37
N PHE A 26 -11.17 -2.66 -6.07
CA PHE A 26 -10.79 -3.86 -5.33
C PHE A 26 -11.70 -5.01 -5.67
N ASN A 27 -11.09 -6.15 -5.97
CA ASN A 27 -11.78 -7.39 -6.30
C ASN A 27 -10.99 -8.56 -5.73
N VAL A 28 -11.65 -9.70 -5.59
CA VAL A 28 -10.96 -10.93 -5.22
C VAL A 28 -9.94 -11.26 -6.30
N SER A 29 -8.71 -11.59 -5.90
CA SER A 29 -7.68 -11.96 -6.85
C SER A 29 -8.06 -13.25 -7.58
N GLU A 30 -7.95 -13.24 -8.91
CA GLU A 30 -8.20 -14.40 -9.75
C GLU A 30 -6.93 -15.22 -10.00
N ASN A 31 -5.80 -14.75 -9.53
CA ASN A 31 -4.52 -15.44 -9.70
C ASN A 31 -4.46 -16.66 -8.80
N LYS A 32 -4.17 -17.81 -9.39
CA LYS A 32 -4.10 -19.09 -8.65
C LYS A 32 -3.00 -19.09 -7.58
N ASP A 33 -1.96 -18.31 -7.77
CA ASP A 33 -0.85 -18.21 -6.82
C ASP A 33 -1.10 -17.20 -5.71
N GLU A 34 -2.22 -16.47 -5.80
CA GLU A 34 -2.57 -15.40 -4.85
C GLU A 34 -3.96 -15.61 -4.29
N LYS A 35 -4.15 -16.71 -3.61
CA LYS A 35 -5.45 -17.03 -3.03
C LYS A 35 -5.74 -16.18 -1.80
N ASN A 36 -7.03 -15.92 -1.59
CA ASN A 36 -7.52 -15.28 -0.37
C ASN A 36 -7.03 -13.83 -0.20
N LEU A 37 -7.01 -13.10 -1.32
CA LEU A 37 -6.66 -11.68 -1.34
C LEU A 37 -7.73 -10.87 -2.06
N TYR A 38 -8.00 -9.66 -1.54
CA TYR A 38 -8.58 -8.58 -2.34
C TYR A 38 -7.43 -7.77 -2.91
N VAL A 39 -7.52 -7.43 -4.18
CA VAL A 39 -6.46 -6.67 -4.86
C VAL A 39 -7.08 -5.49 -5.60
N GLY A 40 -6.47 -4.34 -5.46
CA GLY A 40 -6.81 -3.13 -6.19
C GLY A 40 -5.57 -2.30 -6.42
N SER A 41 -5.73 -1.16 -7.10
CA SER A 41 -4.64 -0.23 -7.27
C SER A 41 -5.09 1.19 -6.97
N ILE A 42 -4.17 1.96 -6.39
CA ILE A 42 -4.41 3.34 -6.00
C ILE A 42 -3.27 4.21 -6.51
N GLU A 43 -3.58 5.48 -6.72
CA GLU A 43 -2.57 6.50 -6.94
C GLU A 43 -2.51 7.38 -5.70
N VAL A 44 -1.30 7.60 -5.19
CA VAL A 44 -1.07 8.53 -4.10
C VAL A 44 -0.47 9.80 -4.70
N LEU A 45 -1.12 10.93 -4.46
CA LEU A 45 -0.66 12.21 -4.98
C LEU A 45 0.61 12.62 -4.24
N HIS A 46 1.66 12.87 -5.03
CA HIS A 46 2.92 13.38 -4.52
C HIS A 46 3.47 14.37 -5.53
N THR A 47 4.07 15.45 -5.07
CA THR A 47 4.49 16.54 -5.94
C THR A 47 5.59 16.17 -6.92
N ILE A 48 6.51 15.28 -6.52
CA ILE A 48 7.62 14.88 -7.38
C ILE A 48 7.25 13.63 -8.19
N HIS A 49 6.68 12.64 -7.54
CA HIS A 49 6.39 11.35 -8.15
C HIS A 49 4.99 10.89 -7.78
N PRO A 50 4.02 11.00 -8.72
CA PRO A 50 2.76 10.29 -8.51
C PRO A 50 3.06 8.82 -8.30
N LEU A 51 2.58 8.27 -7.20
CA LEU A 51 2.94 6.93 -6.78
C LEU A 51 1.77 6.00 -7.04
N ILE A 52 1.97 5.02 -7.90
CA ILE A 52 0.95 4.01 -8.18
C ILE A 52 1.27 2.76 -7.36
N LEU A 53 0.33 2.36 -6.54
CA LEU A 53 0.48 1.23 -5.63
C LEU A 53 -0.52 0.14 -5.94
N ARG A 54 -0.03 -1.09 -5.96
CA ARG A 54 -0.88 -2.25 -5.86
C ARG A 54 -1.14 -2.51 -4.38
N VAL A 55 -2.39 -2.69 -3.99
CA VAL A 55 -2.77 -2.94 -2.60
C VAL A 55 -3.35 -4.35 -2.50
N GLU A 56 -2.77 -5.16 -1.62
CA GLU A 56 -3.21 -6.53 -1.34
C GLU A 56 -3.78 -6.58 0.06
N ILE A 57 -5.02 -7.02 0.18
CA ILE A 57 -5.71 -7.12 1.47
C ILE A 57 -6.04 -8.58 1.72
N PRO A 58 -5.35 -9.24 2.67
CA PRO A 58 -5.64 -10.65 2.97
C PRO A 58 -7.05 -10.83 3.51
N PHE A 59 -7.68 -11.97 3.18
CA PHE A 59 -8.97 -12.30 3.78
C PHE A 59 -8.88 -12.43 5.30
N MET A 60 -7.68 -12.72 5.81
CA MET A 60 -7.44 -12.81 7.24
C MET A 60 -7.27 -11.46 7.93
N PHE A 61 -7.30 -10.35 7.16
CA PHE A 61 -7.26 -9.02 7.77
C PHE A 61 -8.36 -8.92 8.85
N PRO A 62 -8.12 -8.39 10.03
CA PRO A 62 -6.92 -7.67 10.49
C PRO A 62 -5.81 -8.55 11.09
N HIS A 63 -5.94 -9.87 11.05
CA HIS A 63 -4.92 -10.79 11.58
C HIS A 63 -3.70 -10.92 10.68
N ALA A 64 -3.84 -10.50 9.42
CA ALA A 64 -2.73 -10.32 8.50
C ALA A 64 -2.80 -8.89 7.96
N LYS A 65 -1.63 -8.29 7.73
CA LYS A 65 -1.53 -6.88 7.34
C LYS A 65 -1.71 -6.69 5.85
N LEU A 66 -2.08 -5.47 5.45
CA LEU A 66 -2.07 -5.08 4.05
C LEU A 66 -0.66 -5.10 3.50
N VAL A 67 -0.56 -5.33 2.20
CA VAL A 67 0.71 -5.23 1.47
C VAL A 67 0.54 -4.17 0.40
N PHE A 68 1.43 -3.17 0.40
CA PHE A 68 1.50 -2.13 -0.62
C PHE A 68 2.72 -2.40 -1.48
N ARG A 69 2.54 -2.51 -2.79
CA ARG A 69 3.63 -2.75 -3.73
C ARG A 69 3.72 -1.66 -4.77
N THR A 70 4.93 -1.39 -5.24
CA THR A 70 5.15 -0.43 -6.31
C THR A 70 6.23 -0.91 -7.25
N LYS A 71 6.07 -0.58 -8.54
CA LYS A 71 7.09 -0.79 -9.57
C LYS A 71 7.84 0.51 -9.89
N SER A 72 7.31 1.63 -9.44
CA SER A 72 7.84 2.95 -9.80
C SER A 72 8.99 3.43 -8.93
N LEU A 73 9.29 2.72 -7.85
CA LEU A 73 10.39 3.05 -6.96
C LEU A 73 11.33 1.86 -6.84
N SER A 74 12.61 2.08 -7.10
CA SER A 74 13.63 1.07 -6.86
C SER A 74 14.80 1.74 -6.17
N GLY A 75 15.49 0.99 -5.32
CA GLY A 75 16.64 1.52 -4.60
C GLY A 75 16.32 2.33 -3.35
N TYR A 76 15.05 2.55 -3.02
CA TYR A 76 14.68 3.15 -1.75
C TYR A 76 14.82 2.11 -0.63
N PRO A 77 15.29 2.53 0.55
CA PRO A 77 15.35 1.64 1.71
C PRO A 77 13.94 1.27 2.16
N HIS A 78 13.83 0.17 2.90
CA HIS A 78 12.55 -0.35 3.40
C HIS A 78 11.58 -0.82 2.32
N LEU A 79 12.06 -0.99 1.07
CA LEU A 79 11.34 -1.74 0.06
C LEU A 79 11.89 -3.17 0.06
N ILE A 80 11.00 -4.15 0.15
CA ILE A 80 11.39 -5.55 0.18
C ILE A 80 11.21 -6.14 -1.20
N HIS A 81 12.33 -6.62 -1.75
CA HIS A 81 12.31 -7.35 -3.02
C HIS A 81 11.74 -8.74 -2.79
N THR A 82 10.84 -9.14 -3.69
CA THR A 82 10.25 -10.47 -3.65
C THR A 82 10.50 -11.16 -4.99
N GLY A 83 10.25 -12.46 -5.05
CA GLY A 83 10.30 -13.17 -6.32
C GLY A 83 9.17 -12.79 -7.29
N LYS A 84 8.24 -11.95 -6.86
CA LYS A 84 7.08 -11.53 -7.65
C LYS A 84 7.37 -10.23 -8.40
N VAL A 85 8.33 -10.27 -9.31
CA VAL A 85 8.78 -9.07 -10.04
C VAL A 85 7.67 -8.36 -10.79
N ASN A 86 6.62 -9.06 -11.19
CA ASN A 86 5.49 -8.46 -11.92
C ASN A 86 4.64 -7.53 -11.06
N TYR A 87 4.73 -7.65 -9.74
CA TYR A 87 3.92 -6.86 -8.81
C TYR A 87 4.69 -5.74 -8.15
N GLY A 88 6.02 -5.74 -8.30
CA GLY A 88 6.89 -4.73 -7.70
C GLY A 88 7.30 -5.05 -6.27
N ASP A 89 8.14 -4.19 -5.74
CA ASP A 89 8.64 -4.30 -4.36
C ASP A 89 7.56 -3.84 -3.39
N TRP A 90 7.57 -4.37 -2.18
CA TRP A 90 6.59 -4.02 -1.17
C TRP A 90 7.20 -3.21 -0.04
N PHE A 91 6.36 -2.37 0.56
CA PHE A 91 6.77 -1.46 1.61
C PHE A 91 6.83 -2.18 2.94
N CYS A 92 7.97 -2.07 3.64
CA CYS A 92 8.12 -2.56 4.99
C CYS A 92 7.70 -1.46 5.95
N LEU A 93 6.44 -1.45 6.34
CA LEU A 93 5.88 -0.39 7.18
C LEU A 93 6.02 -0.69 8.67
N ASN A 94 6.23 -1.95 9.02
CA ASN A 94 6.40 -2.40 10.41
C ASN A 94 5.29 -1.88 11.33
N THR A 95 4.05 -1.97 10.86
CA THR A 95 2.88 -1.49 11.59
C THR A 95 2.51 -2.46 12.71
N PRO A 96 2.33 -2.00 13.95
CA PRO A 96 1.84 -2.88 15.02
C PRO A 96 0.38 -3.27 14.77
N PHE A 97 -0.05 -4.37 15.38
CA PHE A 97 -1.45 -4.76 15.32
C PHE A 97 -2.29 -3.89 16.25
N ALA A 98 -3.44 -3.46 15.74
CA ALA A 98 -4.42 -2.70 16.51
C ALA A 98 -5.51 -3.63 17.08
N GLU A 99 -6.32 -3.10 17.97
CA GLU A 99 -7.37 -3.89 18.62
C GLU A 99 -8.56 -4.16 17.70
N THR A 100 -8.84 -3.26 16.76
CA THR A 100 -9.99 -3.38 15.85
C THR A 100 -9.54 -3.32 14.40
N PRO A 101 -10.31 -3.93 13.46
CA PRO A 101 -10.00 -3.84 12.03
C PRO A 101 -9.94 -2.40 11.53
N GLU A 102 -10.85 -1.55 12.00
CA GLU A 102 -10.89 -0.14 11.60
C GLU A 102 -9.61 0.59 12.01
N GLU A 103 -9.18 0.40 13.25
CA GLU A 103 -7.93 1.00 13.73
C GLU A 103 -6.72 0.44 13.00
N GLN A 104 -6.73 -0.85 12.69
CA GLN A 104 -5.66 -1.49 11.95
C GLN A 104 -5.51 -0.84 10.58
N LEU A 105 -6.62 -0.65 9.86
CA LEU A 105 -6.59 -0.03 8.54
C LEU A 105 -6.08 1.41 8.62
N LYS A 106 -6.55 2.18 9.59
CA LYS A 106 -6.08 3.55 9.79
C LYS A 106 -4.59 3.61 10.08
N GLN A 107 -4.08 2.70 10.90
CA GLN A 107 -2.65 2.66 11.21
C GLN A 107 -1.82 2.33 9.99
N GLU A 108 -2.24 1.39 9.17
CA GLU A 108 -1.50 1.01 7.97
C GLU A 108 -1.46 2.15 6.96
N ILE A 109 -2.57 2.87 6.80
CA ILE A 109 -2.60 4.05 5.93
C ILE A 109 -1.70 5.17 6.48
N THR A 110 -1.75 5.40 7.79
CA THR A 110 -0.89 6.41 8.44
C THR A 110 0.59 6.07 8.24
N ARG A 111 0.97 4.83 8.43
CA ARG A 111 2.35 4.39 8.22
C ARG A 111 2.79 4.54 6.77
N LEU A 112 1.89 4.23 5.82
CA LEU A 112 2.19 4.45 4.41
C LEU A 112 2.45 5.93 4.13
N LYS A 113 1.62 6.82 4.65
CA LYS A 113 1.81 8.26 4.49
C LYS A 113 3.12 8.74 5.12
N GLU A 114 3.44 8.24 6.31
CA GLU A 114 4.72 8.55 6.97
C GLU A 114 5.90 8.08 6.13
N TRP A 115 5.83 6.86 5.59
CA TRP A 115 6.89 6.34 4.74
C TRP A 115 7.13 7.25 3.55
N ILE A 116 6.04 7.65 2.87
CA ILE A 116 6.12 8.53 1.70
C ILE A 116 6.74 9.87 2.09
N SER A 117 6.31 10.46 3.21
CA SER A 117 6.83 11.75 3.68
C SER A 117 8.32 11.68 4.01
N HIS A 118 8.78 10.61 4.62
CA HIS A 118 10.17 10.50 5.05
C HIS A 118 11.11 10.03 3.96
N GLN A 119 10.65 9.14 3.07
CA GLN A 119 11.51 8.53 2.05
C GLN A 119 11.48 9.29 0.72
N MET A 120 10.38 9.98 0.42
CA MET A 120 10.20 10.69 -0.84
C MET A 120 10.15 12.20 -0.60
N ARG A 121 11.21 12.73 0.03
CA ARG A 121 11.30 14.16 0.31
C ARG A 121 11.46 14.96 -0.98
N GLU A 122 10.75 16.06 -1.08
CA GLU A 122 10.73 16.89 -2.29
C GLU A 122 12.06 17.60 -2.56
N ASP A 123 12.81 17.87 -1.52
CA ASP A 123 14.08 18.60 -1.61
C ASP A 123 15.27 17.74 -2.03
N LEU A 124 15.06 16.42 -2.22
CA LEU A 124 16.14 15.52 -2.61
C LEU A 124 15.73 14.68 -3.82
N PRO A 125 16.66 14.49 -4.79
CA PRO A 125 16.42 13.54 -5.88
C PRO A 125 16.27 12.12 -5.36
N PRO A 126 15.48 11.24 -6.00
CA PRO A 126 15.28 9.87 -5.54
C PRO A 126 16.58 9.07 -5.36
N VAL A 127 17.53 9.25 -6.26
CA VAL A 127 18.80 8.53 -6.20
C VAL A 127 19.63 8.94 -4.97
N VAL A 128 19.53 10.21 -4.55
CA VAL A 128 20.22 10.69 -3.35
C VAL A 128 19.53 10.13 -2.12
N ARG A 129 18.22 10.10 -2.12
CA ARG A 129 17.43 9.54 -0.99
C ARG A 129 17.78 8.08 -0.73
N SER A 130 17.89 7.28 -1.79
CA SER A 130 18.19 5.86 -1.64
C SER A 130 19.60 5.61 -1.09
N LYS A 131 20.52 6.56 -1.26
CA LYS A 131 21.90 6.46 -0.75
C LYS A 131 22.06 6.93 0.70
N LEU A 132 21.06 7.59 1.26
CA LEU A 132 21.13 8.13 2.61
C LEU A 132 20.82 7.09 3.69
N HIS A 133 20.56 5.86 3.29
CA HIS A 133 20.16 4.80 4.21
C HIS A 133 21.13 3.62 4.25
#